data_6a9abd0aa4e8730cb7f1b0ed3c4cbbb5
#
_entry.id   6a9abd0aa4e8730cb7f1b0ed3c4cbbb5
#
_cell.length_a   1.000
_cell.length_b   1.000
_cell.length_c   1.000
_cell.angle_alpha   90.00
_cell.angle_beta   90.00
_cell.angle_gamma   90.00
#
_symmetry.space_group_name_H-M   'P 1'
#
loop_
_entity.id
_entity.type
_entity.pdbx_description
1 polymer ?
#
loop_
_entity_poly.entity_id
_entity_poly.type
_entity_poly.pdbx_seq_one_letter_code
_entity_poly.pdbx_strand_id
1 'polypeptide(L)'
;MVKKILGQCYIWLILILMYLPILVLIVFSFTEATNVGTWTGFSWNLYPRLFQDAQIMTALGNTLILAFVSAAVSTVLGTLGAIGAFYSKKRTRKAIDSVTQIPIVNAEIVMALSLTVMFVFLSTYVFKAQLLSFWTLLIGHVVLSLPFVYISVKPKLEQMDPSLYEAAIDLGATPRQALTKVILPETLPGIFSGFLLAITLSLDDFIVTRFTRGAGLLSGDSQIETLSTLVQAKIKKGPIPVEMRALTTIIFLIVVLAVVLISIRRHYVDKKHAQGRVRG
;
A
#
# COMPACT_ATOMS: atom_id res chain seq x y z
N MET A 1 -21.20 -1.98 -36.24
CA MET A 1 -20.94 -0.61 -35.71
C MET A 1 -21.70 -0.35 -34.42
N VAL A 2 -23.02 -0.53 -34.35
CA VAL A 2 -23.84 -0.23 -33.16
C VAL A 2 -23.36 -0.94 -31.87
N LYS A 3 -23.03 -2.25 -31.93
CA LYS A 3 -22.51 -3.00 -30.76
C LYS A 3 -21.18 -2.45 -30.19
N LYS A 4 -20.31 -1.90 -31.07
CA LYS A 4 -19.03 -1.29 -30.65
C LYS A 4 -19.24 0.06 -29.96
N ILE A 5 -20.19 0.85 -30.48
CA ILE A 5 -20.56 2.14 -29.87
C ILE A 5 -21.25 1.93 -28.52
N LEU A 6 -22.21 1.00 -28.46
CA LEU A 6 -22.85 0.64 -27.19
C LEU A 6 -21.85 0.15 -26.13
N GLY A 7 -20.89 -0.70 -26.54
CA GLY A 7 -19.83 -1.16 -25.62
C GLY A 7 -18.94 -0.01 -25.12
N GLN A 8 -18.56 0.93 -26.00
CA GLN A 8 -17.80 2.11 -25.58
C GLN A 8 -18.60 3.03 -24.65
N CYS A 9 -19.87 3.31 -24.99
CA CYS A 9 -20.75 4.12 -24.13
C CYS A 9 -20.92 3.48 -22.74
N TYR A 10 -21.07 2.15 -22.68
CA TYR A 10 -21.16 1.41 -21.41
C TYR A 10 -19.91 1.54 -20.56
N ILE A 11 -18.72 1.38 -21.17
CA ILE A 11 -17.43 1.55 -20.46
C ILE A 11 -17.29 2.97 -19.92
N TRP A 12 -17.59 4.00 -20.74
CA TRP A 12 -17.52 5.38 -20.30
C TRP A 12 -18.52 5.71 -19.19
N LEU A 13 -19.74 5.14 -19.25
CA LEU A 13 -20.73 5.29 -18.20
C LEU A 13 -20.23 4.73 -16.87
N ILE A 14 -19.66 3.52 -16.87
CA ILE A 14 -19.10 2.90 -15.65
C ILE A 14 -17.96 3.76 -15.10
N LEU A 15 -17.03 4.20 -15.96
CA LEU A 15 -15.91 5.05 -15.52
C LEU A 15 -16.42 6.36 -14.90
N ILE A 16 -17.38 7.04 -15.52
CA ILE A 16 -17.97 8.27 -14.97
C ILE A 16 -18.61 7.97 -13.61
N LEU A 17 -19.41 6.91 -13.48
CA LEU A 17 -20.04 6.55 -12.20
C LEU A 17 -19.03 6.23 -11.11
N MET A 18 -17.90 5.57 -11.43
CA MET A 18 -16.84 5.27 -10.46
C MET A 18 -16.14 6.51 -9.97
N TYR A 19 -15.84 7.47 -10.86
CA TYR A 19 -15.10 8.67 -10.50
C TYR A 19 -15.98 9.83 -10.03
N LEU A 20 -17.28 9.79 -10.28
CA LEU A 20 -18.24 10.85 -9.92
C LEU A 20 -18.18 11.25 -8.45
N PRO A 21 -18.14 10.34 -7.46
CA PRO A 21 -18.04 10.73 -6.05
C PRO A 21 -16.76 11.53 -5.74
N ILE A 22 -15.64 11.15 -6.37
CA ILE A 22 -14.36 11.84 -6.18
C ILE A 22 -14.41 13.23 -6.84
N LEU A 23 -14.97 13.33 -8.05
CA LEU A 23 -15.15 14.61 -8.75
C LEU A 23 -16.04 15.57 -7.95
N VAL A 24 -17.11 15.05 -7.34
CA VAL A 24 -17.95 15.85 -6.44
C VAL A 24 -17.14 16.38 -5.25
N LEU A 25 -16.33 15.54 -4.59
CA LEU A 25 -15.47 15.99 -3.49
C LEU A 25 -14.46 17.04 -3.95
N ILE A 26 -13.87 16.90 -5.14
CA ILE A 26 -12.96 17.90 -5.72
C ILE A 26 -13.67 19.24 -5.90
N VAL A 27 -14.87 19.25 -6.51
CA VAL A 27 -15.64 20.48 -6.70
C VAL A 27 -15.96 21.14 -5.35
N PHE A 28 -16.41 20.35 -4.38
CA PHE A 28 -16.73 20.85 -3.03
C PHE A 28 -15.49 21.16 -2.16
N SER A 29 -14.27 20.87 -2.61
CA SER A 29 -13.04 21.34 -1.94
C SER A 29 -12.77 22.83 -2.16
N PHE A 30 -13.46 23.44 -3.12
CA PHE A 30 -13.36 24.88 -3.42
C PHE A 30 -14.51 25.68 -2.82
N THR A 31 -15.24 25.17 -1.84
CA THR A 31 -16.27 25.89 -1.11
C THR A 31 -16.15 25.65 0.40
N GLU A 32 -16.42 26.68 1.20
CA GLU A 32 -16.36 26.63 2.68
C GLU A 32 -17.64 26.06 3.30
N ALA A 33 -18.63 25.67 2.50
CA ALA A 33 -19.87 25.10 2.99
C ALA A 33 -19.64 23.88 3.85
N THR A 34 -20.20 23.83 5.04
CA THR A 34 -20.09 22.69 5.96
C THR A 34 -20.74 21.44 5.39
N ASN A 35 -21.87 21.59 4.70
CA ASN A 35 -22.61 20.49 4.12
C ASN A 35 -22.28 20.33 2.64
N VAL A 36 -22.05 19.09 2.19
CA VAL A 36 -21.96 18.75 0.76
C VAL A 36 -23.33 18.95 0.13
N GLY A 37 -23.40 19.67 -0.98
CA GLY A 37 -24.66 20.02 -1.67
C GLY A 37 -25.07 21.49 -1.52
N THR A 38 -24.46 22.24 -0.63
CA THR A 38 -24.60 23.70 -0.55
C THR A 38 -23.36 24.37 -1.12
N TRP A 39 -23.53 25.38 -1.98
CA TRP A 39 -22.44 26.14 -2.58
C TRP A 39 -22.47 27.56 -2.04
N THR A 40 -21.46 27.93 -1.25
CA THR A 40 -21.36 29.26 -0.59
C THR A 40 -20.43 30.22 -1.33
N GLY A 41 -19.97 29.84 -2.52
CA GLY A 41 -19.01 30.60 -3.30
C GLY A 41 -17.67 29.87 -3.45
N PHE A 42 -16.84 30.33 -4.37
CA PHE A 42 -15.51 29.80 -4.62
C PHE A 42 -14.52 30.29 -3.56
N SER A 43 -13.81 29.41 -2.91
CA SER A 43 -12.79 29.73 -1.92
C SER A 43 -11.62 28.75 -1.96
N TRP A 44 -10.40 29.28 -1.76
CA TRP A 44 -9.17 28.49 -1.58
C TRP A 44 -8.80 28.27 -0.11
N ASN A 45 -9.57 28.82 0.83
CA ASN A 45 -9.20 28.88 2.25
C ASN A 45 -9.08 27.51 2.92
N LEU A 46 -9.70 26.48 2.36
CA LEU A 46 -9.58 25.11 2.91
C LEU A 46 -8.16 24.56 2.81
N TYR A 47 -7.39 24.92 1.80
CA TYR A 47 -6.03 24.44 1.62
C TYR A 47 -5.06 24.99 2.67
N PRO A 48 -4.96 26.31 2.93
CA PRO A 48 -4.16 26.81 4.05
C PRO A 48 -4.59 26.27 5.41
N ARG A 49 -5.91 26.19 5.68
CA ARG A 49 -6.44 25.62 6.92
C ARG A 49 -6.05 24.16 7.11
N LEU A 50 -6.07 23.36 6.05
CA LEU A 50 -5.62 21.97 6.07
C LEU A 50 -4.19 21.86 6.59
N PHE A 51 -3.26 22.66 6.09
CA PHE A 51 -1.85 22.62 6.52
C PHE A 51 -1.63 23.22 7.93
N GLN A 52 -2.55 24.00 8.44
CA GLN A 52 -2.52 24.55 9.79
C GLN A 52 -3.17 23.60 10.84
N ASP A 53 -3.96 22.61 10.41
CA ASP A 53 -4.54 21.62 11.32
C ASP A 53 -3.48 20.60 11.73
N ALA A 54 -2.90 20.82 12.92
CA ALA A 54 -1.86 19.96 13.46
C ALA A 54 -2.30 18.50 13.62
N GLN A 55 -3.59 18.24 13.91
CA GLN A 55 -4.11 16.89 14.06
C GLN A 55 -4.10 16.14 12.72
N ILE A 56 -4.55 16.79 11.65
CA ILE A 56 -4.54 16.21 10.29
C ILE A 56 -3.11 15.98 9.81
N MET A 57 -2.21 16.95 10.03
CA MET A 57 -0.80 16.83 9.60
C MET A 57 -0.07 15.73 10.38
N THR A 58 -0.31 15.59 11.67
CA THR A 58 0.25 14.51 12.49
C THR A 58 -0.28 13.15 12.04
N ALA A 59 -1.59 13.02 11.79
CA ALA A 59 -2.19 11.79 11.29
C ALA A 59 -1.67 11.42 9.90
N LEU A 60 -1.49 12.39 9.01
CA LEU A 60 -0.88 12.20 7.69
C LEU A 60 0.58 11.72 7.81
N GLY A 61 1.36 12.37 8.65
CA GLY A 61 2.75 11.99 8.93
C GLY A 61 2.84 10.55 9.45
N ASN A 62 2.04 10.20 10.45
CA ASN A 62 1.97 8.84 11.01
C ASN A 62 1.59 7.81 9.93
N THR A 63 0.61 8.12 9.09
CA THR A 63 0.17 7.24 8.00
C THR A 63 1.29 6.98 7.01
N LEU A 64 1.98 8.04 6.58
CA LEU A 64 3.08 7.92 5.61
C LEU A 64 4.28 7.14 6.19
N ILE A 65 4.70 7.48 7.42
CA ILE A 65 5.80 6.78 8.10
C ILE A 65 5.47 5.29 8.24
N LEU A 66 4.27 4.98 8.74
CA LEU A 66 3.81 3.61 8.91
C LEU A 66 3.79 2.85 7.59
N ALA A 67 3.21 3.45 6.54
CA ALA A 67 3.12 2.82 5.22
C ALA A 67 4.49 2.53 4.61
N PHE A 68 5.42 3.48 4.65
CA PHE A 68 6.76 3.27 4.10
C PHE A 68 7.57 2.25 4.91
N VAL A 69 7.54 2.33 6.24
CA VAL A 69 8.32 1.43 7.11
C VAL A 69 7.76 0.01 7.02
N SER A 70 6.43 -0.16 7.11
CA SER A 70 5.80 -1.48 6.99
C SER A 70 6.03 -2.10 5.60
N ALA A 71 5.90 -1.31 4.53
CA ALA A 71 6.16 -1.77 3.18
C ALA A 71 7.64 -2.17 2.98
N ALA A 72 8.59 -1.40 3.51
CA ALA A 72 10.01 -1.75 3.43
C ALA A 72 10.30 -3.08 4.14
N VAL A 73 9.80 -3.25 5.37
CA VAL A 73 9.99 -4.49 6.14
C VAL A 73 9.30 -5.66 5.44
N SER A 74 8.04 -5.50 5.01
CA SER A 74 7.30 -6.53 4.28
C SER A 74 7.97 -6.92 2.97
N THR A 75 8.57 -5.95 2.27
CA THR A 75 9.27 -6.21 1.01
C THR A 75 10.52 -7.05 1.23
N VAL A 76 11.31 -6.74 2.25
CA VAL A 76 12.48 -7.54 2.59
C VAL A 76 12.05 -8.95 3.00
N LEU A 77 11.13 -9.09 3.94
CA LEU A 77 10.70 -10.39 4.46
C LEU A 77 9.95 -11.22 3.39
N GLY A 78 9.05 -10.59 2.62
CA GLY A 78 8.30 -11.25 1.55
C GLY A 78 9.20 -11.73 0.42
N THR A 79 10.19 -10.91 0.03
CA THR A 79 11.18 -11.29 -0.99
C THR A 79 12.07 -12.44 -0.51
N LEU A 80 12.59 -12.38 0.72
CA LEU A 80 13.37 -13.47 1.30
C LEU A 80 12.52 -14.75 1.42
N GLY A 81 11.26 -14.62 1.84
CA GLY A 81 10.30 -15.73 1.88
C GLY A 81 10.05 -16.35 0.51
N ALA A 82 9.86 -15.53 -0.53
CA ALA A 82 9.64 -16.01 -1.90
C ALA A 82 10.87 -16.73 -2.46
N ILE A 83 12.08 -16.18 -2.28
CA ILE A 83 13.34 -16.79 -2.69
C ILE A 83 13.56 -18.09 -1.90
N GLY A 84 13.37 -18.09 -0.58
CA GLY A 84 13.49 -19.28 0.26
C GLY A 84 12.53 -20.40 -0.15
N ALA A 85 11.27 -20.04 -0.47
CA ALA A 85 10.30 -21.00 -0.96
C ALA A 85 10.69 -21.56 -2.34
N PHE A 86 11.21 -20.71 -3.25
CA PHE A 86 11.61 -21.11 -4.60
C PHE A 86 12.70 -22.19 -4.60
N TYR A 87 13.71 -22.04 -3.73
CA TYR A 87 14.81 -23.01 -3.60
C TYR A 87 14.51 -24.18 -2.64
N SER A 88 13.32 -24.17 -2.00
CA SER A 88 12.92 -25.23 -1.06
C SER A 88 12.38 -26.48 -1.80
N LYS A 89 12.40 -27.64 -1.08
CA LYS A 89 11.78 -28.87 -1.56
C LYS A 89 10.29 -28.66 -1.83
N LYS A 90 9.72 -29.36 -2.83
CA LYS A 90 8.33 -29.23 -3.27
C LYS A 90 7.29 -29.26 -2.13
N ARG A 91 7.51 -30.10 -1.10
CA ARG A 91 6.58 -30.17 0.08
C ARG A 91 6.65 -28.89 0.91
N THR A 92 7.86 -28.41 1.22
CA THR A 92 8.09 -27.18 2.00
C THR A 92 7.56 -25.98 1.25
N ARG A 93 7.83 -25.89 -0.06
CA ARG A 93 7.29 -24.81 -0.91
C ARG A 93 5.77 -24.76 -0.87
N LYS A 94 5.08 -25.91 -1.04
CA LYS A 94 3.62 -25.97 -0.95
C LYS A 94 3.11 -25.53 0.41
N ALA A 95 3.78 -25.92 1.50
CA ALA A 95 3.40 -25.51 2.85
C ALA A 95 3.54 -23.98 3.02
N ILE A 96 4.67 -23.39 2.60
CA ILE A 96 4.89 -21.94 2.64
C ILE A 96 3.82 -21.23 1.82
N ASP A 97 3.56 -21.69 0.59
CA ASP A 97 2.52 -21.12 -0.29
C ASP A 97 1.14 -21.11 0.38
N SER A 98 0.76 -22.24 1.00
CA SER A 98 -0.54 -22.34 1.69
C SER A 98 -0.62 -21.42 2.91
N VAL A 99 0.41 -21.42 3.75
CA VAL A 99 0.45 -20.57 4.95
C VAL A 99 0.43 -19.09 4.59
N THR A 100 1.18 -18.69 3.55
CA THR A 100 1.22 -17.29 3.11
C THR A 100 -0.13 -16.82 2.52
N GLN A 101 -0.95 -17.73 2.01
CA GLN A 101 -2.27 -17.37 1.49
C GLN A 101 -3.35 -17.24 2.58
N ILE A 102 -3.15 -17.79 3.78
CA ILE A 102 -4.13 -17.70 4.87
C ILE A 102 -4.53 -16.25 5.18
N PRO A 103 -3.60 -15.29 5.35
CA PRO A 103 -3.97 -13.90 5.61
C PRO A 103 -4.76 -13.24 4.47
N ILE A 104 -4.55 -13.65 3.21
CA ILE A 104 -5.24 -13.07 2.05
C ILE A 104 -6.71 -13.50 2.01
N VAL A 105 -6.99 -14.74 2.39
CA VAL A 105 -8.36 -15.31 2.36
C VAL A 105 -9.13 -14.97 3.63
N ASN A 106 -8.43 -14.72 4.73
CA ASN A 106 -9.06 -14.46 6.02
C ASN A 106 -9.62 -13.02 6.08
N ALA A 107 -10.73 -12.84 6.79
CA ALA A 107 -11.28 -11.52 7.00
C ALA A 107 -10.29 -10.67 7.83
N GLU A 108 -10.02 -9.46 7.37
CA GLU A 108 -9.07 -8.52 7.98
C GLU A 108 -9.34 -8.28 9.47
N ILE A 109 -10.63 -8.18 9.86
CA ILE A 109 -11.03 -8.02 11.25
C ILE A 109 -10.64 -9.21 12.13
N VAL A 110 -10.70 -10.44 11.59
CA VAL A 110 -10.30 -11.66 12.32
C VAL A 110 -8.79 -11.64 12.58
N MET A 111 -8.01 -11.24 11.58
CA MET A 111 -6.57 -11.08 11.73
C MET A 111 -6.21 -10.00 12.75
N ALA A 112 -6.85 -8.83 12.66
CA ALA A 112 -6.61 -7.72 13.57
C ALA A 112 -6.93 -8.10 15.03
N LEU A 113 -8.07 -8.76 15.26
CA LEU A 113 -8.46 -9.25 16.59
C LEU A 113 -7.49 -10.30 17.10
N SER A 114 -7.10 -11.27 16.26
CA SER A 114 -6.16 -12.33 16.65
C SER A 114 -4.81 -11.75 17.04
N LEU A 115 -4.28 -10.80 16.28
CA LEU A 115 -3.04 -10.08 16.61
C LEU A 115 -3.16 -9.31 17.92
N THR A 116 -4.29 -8.62 18.12
CA THR A 116 -4.52 -7.86 19.36
C THR A 116 -4.56 -8.79 20.57
N VAL A 117 -5.30 -9.89 20.50
CA VAL A 117 -5.35 -10.89 21.58
C VAL A 117 -3.95 -11.46 21.86
N MET A 118 -3.18 -11.76 20.82
CA MET A 118 -1.80 -12.21 20.96
C MET A 118 -0.92 -11.16 21.64
N PHE A 119 -0.99 -9.90 21.24
CA PHE A 119 -0.22 -8.80 21.83
C PHE A 119 -0.61 -8.56 23.29
N VAL A 120 -1.91 -8.59 23.62
CA VAL A 120 -2.39 -8.44 25.00
C VAL A 120 -1.94 -9.63 25.85
N PHE A 121 -2.01 -10.85 25.34
CA PHE A 121 -1.50 -12.03 26.03
C PHE A 121 0.01 -11.90 26.33
N LEU A 122 0.81 -11.57 25.34
CA LEU A 122 2.25 -11.34 25.50
C LEU A 122 2.55 -10.22 26.49
N SER A 123 1.78 -9.11 26.43
CA SER A 123 1.87 -7.98 27.36
C SER A 123 1.65 -8.41 28.81
N THR A 124 0.60 -9.18 29.05
CA THR A 124 0.16 -9.51 30.40
C THR A 124 0.99 -10.63 31.00
N TYR A 125 1.24 -11.70 30.27
CA TYR A 125 1.80 -12.94 30.83
C TYR A 125 3.29 -13.12 30.58
N VAL A 126 3.83 -12.58 29.48
CA VAL A 126 5.24 -12.79 29.11
C VAL A 126 6.09 -11.60 29.52
N PHE A 127 5.76 -10.40 29.03
CA PHE A 127 6.60 -9.23 29.23
C PHE A 127 6.23 -8.41 30.48
N LYS A 128 5.00 -8.56 30.98
CA LYS A 128 4.44 -7.79 32.11
C LYS A 128 4.58 -6.28 31.92
N ALA A 129 4.43 -5.82 30.67
CA ALA A 129 4.58 -4.44 30.26
C ALA A 129 3.55 -4.11 29.18
N GLN A 130 3.17 -2.84 29.04
CA GLN A 130 2.27 -2.40 27.97
C GLN A 130 2.97 -2.48 26.62
N LEU A 131 2.58 -3.45 25.79
CA LEU A 131 3.20 -3.67 24.48
C LEU A 131 2.54 -2.92 23.34
N LEU A 132 1.24 -2.56 23.47
CA LEU A 132 0.53 -1.82 22.41
C LEU A 132 1.23 -0.48 22.16
N SER A 133 1.85 -0.35 21.02
CA SER A 133 2.73 0.75 20.65
C SER A 133 2.83 0.87 19.12
N PHE A 134 3.69 1.74 18.63
CA PHE A 134 4.05 1.79 17.21
C PHE A 134 4.57 0.43 16.68
N TRP A 135 5.28 -0.33 17.48
CA TRP A 135 5.83 -1.62 17.05
C TRP A 135 4.76 -2.69 16.81
N THR A 136 3.74 -2.76 17.66
CA THR A 136 2.61 -3.69 17.45
C THR A 136 1.78 -3.29 16.24
N LEU A 137 1.60 -1.99 16.03
CA LEU A 137 0.97 -1.44 14.85
C LEU A 137 1.78 -1.79 13.59
N LEU A 138 3.10 -1.58 13.62
CA LEU A 138 3.99 -1.92 12.52
C LEU A 138 3.93 -3.42 12.18
N ILE A 139 4.00 -4.29 13.20
CA ILE A 139 3.90 -5.74 12.99
C ILE A 139 2.57 -6.10 12.35
N GLY A 140 1.46 -5.49 12.79
CA GLY A 140 0.15 -5.70 12.20
C GLY A 140 0.12 -5.40 10.71
N HIS A 141 0.66 -4.25 10.31
CA HIS A 141 0.76 -3.85 8.90
C HIS A 141 1.72 -4.73 8.09
N VAL A 142 2.82 -5.18 8.70
CA VAL A 142 3.75 -6.12 8.05
C VAL A 142 3.05 -7.47 7.80
N VAL A 143 2.33 -8.01 8.78
CA VAL A 143 1.59 -9.27 8.62
C VAL A 143 0.53 -9.17 7.52
N LEU A 144 -0.16 -8.02 7.42
CA LEU A 144 -1.14 -7.75 6.37
C LEU A 144 -0.49 -7.71 4.98
N SER A 145 0.65 -7.02 4.86
CA SER A 145 1.25 -6.69 3.55
C SER A 145 2.19 -7.78 3.02
N LEU A 146 2.82 -8.56 3.90
CA LEU A 146 3.83 -9.56 3.54
C LEU A 146 3.35 -10.58 2.49
N PRO A 147 2.14 -11.15 2.59
CA PRO A 147 1.62 -12.09 1.60
C PRO A 147 1.54 -11.49 0.19
N PHE A 148 1.18 -10.21 0.09
CA PHE A 148 1.04 -9.51 -1.20
C PHE A 148 2.40 -9.26 -1.85
N VAL A 149 3.43 -8.99 -1.06
CA VAL A 149 4.81 -8.93 -1.57
C VAL A 149 5.25 -10.31 -2.07
N TYR A 150 5.01 -11.35 -1.27
CA TYR A 150 5.34 -12.72 -1.63
C TYR A 150 4.75 -13.13 -2.98
N ILE A 151 3.43 -12.94 -3.17
CA ILE A 151 2.76 -13.30 -4.44
C ILE A 151 3.14 -12.39 -5.61
N SER A 152 3.70 -11.21 -5.36
CA SER A 152 4.22 -10.33 -6.41
C SER A 152 5.61 -10.73 -6.88
N VAL A 153 6.45 -11.23 -5.99
CA VAL A 153 7.84 -11.65 -6.28
C VAL A 153 7.88 -13.06 -6.85
N LYS A 154 7.10 -13.99 -6.30
CA LYS A 154 7.12 -15.41 -6.67
C LYS A 154 6.96 -15.67 -8.16
N PRO A 155 6.00 -15.07 -8.91
CA PRO A 155 5.88 -15.30 -10.36
C PRO A 155 7.10 -14.85 -11.16
N LYS A 156 7.84 -13.85 -10.67
CA LYS A 156 9.08 -13.41 -11.32
C LYS A 156 10.20 -14.45 -11.17
N LEU A 157 10.31 -15.06 -10.00
CA LEU A 157 11.22 -16.19 -9.78
C LEU A 157 10.84 -17.40 -10.65
N GLU A 158 9.55 -17.68 -10.80
CA GLU A 158 9.06 -18.82 -11.61
C GLU A 158 9.20 -18.60 -13.13
N GLN A 159 9.22 -17.35 -13.58
CA GLN A 159 9.44 -16.98 -14.99
C GLN A 159 10.92 -16.87 -15.36
N MET A 160 11.80 -16.81 -14.38
CA MET A 160 13.24 -16.72 -14.58
C MET A 160 13.79 -18.06 -15.12
N ASP A 161 14.76 -18.00 -16.04
CA ASP A 161 15.46 -19.19 -16.52
C ASP A 161 16.24 -19.83 -15.35
N PRO A 162 15.95 -21.10 -15.01
CA PRO A 162 16.65 -21.80 -13.93
C PRO A 162 18.17 -21.89 -14.13
N SER A 163 18.63 -21.89 -15.38
CA SER A 163 20.05 -21.97 -15.71
C SER A 163 20.87 -20.74 -15.32
N LEU A 164 20.25 -19.59 -15.10
CA LEU A 164 20.94 -18.34 -14.75
C LEU A 164 21.73 -18.45 -13.45
N TYR A 165 21.18 -19.15 -12.45
CA TYR A 165 21.88 -19.38 -11.20
C TYR A 165 23.08 -20.32 -11.38
N GLU A 166 22.88 -21.43 -12.11
CA GLU A 166 23.94 -22.41 -12.40
C GLU A 166 25.06 -21.78 -13.22
N ALA A 167 24.72 -21.06 -14.29
CA ALA A 167 25.69 -20.34 -15.11
C ALA A 167 26.52 -19.33 -14.33
N ALA A 168 25.90 -18.62 -13.35
CA ALA A 168 26.63 -17.71 -12.48
C ALA A 168 27.66 -18.45 -11.58
N ILE A 169 27.28 -19.62 -11.04
CA ILE A 169 28.19 -20.45 -10.23
C ILE A 169 29.33 -21.02 -11.10
N ASP A 170 29.03 -21.49 -12.32
CA ASP A 170 30.02 -22.01 -13.26
C ASP A 170 31.05 -20.95 -13.68
N LEU A 171 30.64 -19.68 -13.74
CA LEU A 171 31.52 -18.53 -13.96
C LEU A 171 32.31 -18.11 -12.70
N GLY A 172 32.25 -18.88 -11.60
CA GLY A 172 32.99 -18.65 -10.37
C GLY A 172 32.34 -17.70 -9.38
N ALA A 173 31.06 -17.36 -9.55
CA ALA A 173 30.34 -16.56 -8.57
C ALA A 173 30.07 -17.37 -7.29
N THR A 174 30.21 -16.74 -6.13
CA THR A 174 29.74 -17.34 -4.90
C THR A 174 28.20 -17.34 -4.84
N PRO A 175 27.55 -18.24 -4.05
CA PRO A 175 26.08 -18.25 -3.93
C PRO A 175 25.46 -16.89 -3.58
N ARG A 176 26.16 -16.10 -2.75
CA ARG A 176 25.73 -14.73 -2.41
C ARG A 176 25.81 -13.79 -3.62
N GLN A 177 26.86 -13.91 -4.42
CA GLN A 177 27.02 -13.10 -5.65
C GLN A 177 25.98 -13.49 -6.69
N ALA A 178 25.71 -14.78 -6.91
CA ALA A 178 24.66 -15.25 -7.80
C ALA A 178 23.29 -14.71 -7.36
N LEU A 179 22.97 -14.76 -6.05
CA LEU A 179 21.73 -14.23 -5.51
C LEU A 179 21.62 -12.70 -5.72
N THR A 180 22.64 -11.94 -5.36
CA THR A 180 22.57 -10.47 -5.34
C THR A 180 22.78 -9.83 -6.71
N LYS A 181 23.58 -10.45 -7.59
CA LYS A 181 23.92 -9.87 -8.90
C LYS A 181 23.11 -10.45 -10.05
N VAL A 182 22.46 -11.62 -9.88
CA VAL A 182 21.67 -12.26 -10.93
C VAL A 182 20.20 -12.36 -10.51
N ILE A 183 19.91 -13.09 -9.43
CA ILE A 183 18.51 -13.37 -9.03
C ILE A 183 17.75 -12.11 -8.60
N LEU A 184 18.37 -11.32 -7.72
CA LEU A 184 17.71 -10.14 -7.15
C LEU A 184 17.42 -9.06 -8.22
N PRO A 185 18.34 -8.71 -9.14
CA PRO A 185 18.06 -7.79 -10.23
C PRO A 185 16.96 -8.29 -11.18
N GLU A 186 16.92 -9.58 -11.50
CA GLU A 186 15.90 -10.18 -12.37
C GLU A 186 14.50 -10.11 -11.74
N THR A 187 14.42 -10.22 -10.41
CA THR A 187 13.17 -10.15 -9.67
C THR A 187 12.75 -8.74 -9.27
N LEU A 188 13.58 -7.71 -9.49
CA LEU A 188 13.29 -6.30 -9.13
C LEU A 188 11.90 -5.80 -9.56
N PRO A 189 11.39 -6.10 -10.76
CA PRO A 189 10.04 -5.65 -11.14
C PRO A 189 8.95 -6.21 -10.23
N GLY A 190 9.10 -7.47 -9.78
CA GLY A 190 8.19 -8.10 -8.82
C GLY A 190 8.32 -7.49 -7.41
N ILE A 191 9.55 -7.25 -6.97
CA ILE A 191 9.85 -6.62 -5.68
C ILE A 191 9.24 -5.22 -5.62
N PHE A 192 9.45 -4.42 -6.67
CA PHE A 192 8.90 -3.06 -6.74
C PHE A 192 7.37 -3.06 -6.78
N SER A 193 6.75 -3.97 -7.53
CA SER A 193 5.30 -4.13 -7.54
C SER A 193 4.77 -4.52 -6.16
N GLY A 194 5.42 -5.45 -5.47
CA GLY A 194 5.08 -5.86 -4.11
C GLY A 194 5.21 -4.72 -3.10
N PHE A 195 6.27 -3.92 -3.21
CA PHE A 195 6.48 -2.73 -2.38
C PHE A 195 5.37 -1.70 -2.55
N LEU A 196 4.98 -1.39 -3.80
CA LEU A 196 3.89 -0.46 -4.07
C LEU A 196 2.55 -0.97 -3.55
N LEU A 197 2.26 -2.28 -3.70
CA LEU A 197 1.07 -2.89 -3.13
C LEU A 197 1.07 -2.79 -1.60
N ALA A 198 2.20 -3.08 -0.95
CA ALA A 198 2.33 -2.98 0.50
C ALA A 198 2.10 -1.55 1.02
N ILE A 199 2.63 -0.52 0.32
CA ILE A 199 2.33 0.88 0.63
C ILE A 199 0.83 1.14 0.53
N THR A 200 0.20 0.74 -0.58
CA THR A 200 -1.23 1.01 -0.82
C THR A 200 -2.10 0.37 0.26
N LEU A 201 -1.84 -0.91 0.59
CA LEU A 201 -2.56 -1.62 1.65
C LEU A 201 -2.39 -0.97 3.02
N SER A 202 -1.21 -0.46 3.32
CA SER A 202 -0.95 0.19 4.61
C SER A 202 -1.54 1.60 4.69
N LEU A 203 -1.70 2.31 3.55
CA LEU A 203 -2.24 3.68 3.52
C LEU A 203 -3.74 3.72 3.82
N ASP A 204 -4.51 2.76 3.32
CA ASP A 204 -5.96 2.72 3.46
C ASP A 204 -6.44 1.86 4.64
N ASP A 205 -5.52 1.11 5.28
CA ASP A 205 -5.87 0.26 6.41
C ASP A 205 -6.47 1.07 7.56
N PHE A 206 -7.63 0.61 7.99
CA PHE A 206 -8.32 1.12 9.17
C PHE A 206 -8.43 0.06 10.27
N ILE A 207 -8.67 -1.19 9.88
CA ILE A 207 -9.07 -2.24 10.81
C ILE A 207 -7.87 -2.67 11.65
N VAL A 208 -6.76 -3.05 11.03
CA VAL A 208 -5.54 -3.47 11.73
C VAL A 208 -5.03 -2.31 12.58
N THR A 209 -4.98 -1.08 12.02
CA THR A 209 -4.58 0.12 12.78
C THR A 209 -5.45 0.32 14.01
N ARG A 210 -6.77 0.22 13.89
CA ARG A 210 -7.70 0.46 15.00
C ARG A 210 -7.50 -0.48 16.18
N PHE A 211 -7.16 -1.74 15.88
CA PHE A 211 -7.04 -2.79 16.89
C PHE A 211 -5.63 -2.94 17.46
N THR A 212 -4.58 -2.65 16.68
CA THR A 212 -3.19 -2.89 17.10
C THR A 212 -2.44 -1.64 17.55
N ARG A 213 -3.04 -0.44 17.41
CA ARG A 213 -2.42 0.83 17.80
C ARG A 213 -2.30 0.97 19.32
N GLY A 214 -1.25 1.61 19.75
CA GLY A 214 -0.99 1.99 21.14
C GLY A 214 -0.40 3.38 21.23
N ALA A 215 0.40 3.66 22.26
CA ALA A 215 1.12 4.93 22.43
C ALA A 215 2.06 5.21 21.25
N GLY A 216 2.09 6.44 20.76
CA GLY A 216 2.91 6.85 19.63
C GLY A 216 4.37 7.10 20.01
N LEU A 217 5.28 6.93 19.04
CA LEU A 217 6.70 7.26 19.20
C LEU A 217 6.95 8.76 19.45
N LEU A 218 6.08 9.62 18.87
CA LEU A 218 6.23 11.07 18.90
C LEU A 218 5.35 11.78 19.90
N SER A 219 4.27 11.13 20.36
CA SER A 219 3.21 11.76 21.16
C SER A 219 3.06 11.19 22.57
N GLY A 220 3.98 10.36 23.03
CA GLY A 220 3.95 9.80 24.39
C GLY A 220 2.70 8.97 24.67
N ASP A 221 1.89 9.35 25.64
CA ASP A 221 0.72 8.57 26.10
C ASP A 221 -0.49 8.61 25.16
N SER A 222 -0.49 9.44 24.11
CA SER A 222 -1.58 9.47 23.14
C SER A 222 -1.54 8.27 22.19
N GLN A 223 -2.72 7.75 21.84
CA GLN A 223 -2.82 6.70 20.83
C GLN A 223 -2.42 7.24 19.45
N ILE A 224 -1.67 6.44 18.69
CA ILE A 224 -1.31 6.79 17.31
C ILE A 224 -2.59 6.93 16.49
N GLU A 225 -2.77 8.08 15.86
CA GLU A 225 -3.81 8.31 14.87
C GLU A 225 -3.21 8.29 13.46
N THR A 226 -3.82 7.49 12.58
CA THR A 226 -3.63 7.54 11.13
C THR A 226 -4.78 8.31 10.50
N LEU A 227 -4.65 8.69 9.22
CA LEU A 227 -5.73 9.38 8.51
C LEU A 227 -7.04 8.60 8.53
N SER A 228 -6.99 7.28 8.29
CA SER A 228 -8.17 6.41 8.29
C SER A 228 -8.88 6.40 9.64
N THR A 229 -8.13 6.29 10.75
CA THR A 229 -8.71 6.32 12.11
C THR A 229 -9.20 7.70 12.52
N LEU A 230 -8.51 8.77 12.10
CA LEU A 230 -8.92 10.15 12.35
C LEU A 230 -10.23 10.49 11.64
N VAL A 231 -10.33 10.16 10.35
CA VAL A 231 -11.55 10.38 9.55
C VAL A 231 -12.72 9.66 10.18
N GLN A 232 -12.57 8.41 10.57
CA GLN A 232 -13.65 7.66 11.23
C GLN A 232 -14.05 8.25 12.59
N ALA A 233 -13.07 8.69 13.39
CA ALA A 233 -13.35 9.31 14.68
C ALA A 233 -14.14 10.62 14.51
N LYS A 234 -13.83 11.40 13.47
CA LYS A 234 -14.52 12.66 13.18
C LYS A 234 -15.93 12.42 12.62
N ILE A 235 -16.12 11.43 11.72
CA ILE A 235 -17.46 11.05 11.20
C ILE A 235 -18.41 10.64 12.32
N LYS A 236 -17.93 9.95 13.36
CA LYS A 236 -18.75 9.53 14.50
C LYS A 236 -19.18 10.70 15.39
N LYS A 237 -18.44 11.79 15.39
CA LYS A 237 -18.71 12.97 16.25
C LYS A 237 -19.53 14.05 15.55
N GLY A 238 -19.66 14.01 14.23
CA GLY A 238 -20.35 15.05 13.46
C GLY A 238 -20.03 14.99 11.97
N PRO A 239 -20.34 16.06 11.23
CA PRO A 239 -20.01 16.13 9.81
C PRO A 239 -18.49 16.05 9.59
N ILE A 240 -18.09 15.49 8.45
CA ILE A 240 -16.67 15.39 8.04
C ILE A 240 -16.10 16.80 7.96
N PRO A 241 -14.93 17.08 8.59
CA PRO A 241 -14.29 18.38 8.49
C PRO A 241 -14.10 18.80 7.03
N VAL A 242 -14.37 20.06 6.75
CA VAL A 242 -14.31 20.59 5.39
C VAL A 242 -12.89 20.49 4.80
N GLU A 243 -11.87 20.57 5.65
CA GLU A 243 -10.45 20.43 5.28
C GLU A 243 -10.12 19.05 4.71
N MET A 244 -10.87 18.01 5.07
CA MET A 244 -10.68 16.66 4.51
C MET A 244 -10.99 16.58 3.01
N ARG A 245 -11.84 17.47 2.50
CA ARG A 245 -12.12 17.56 1.05
C ARG A 245 -10.88 18.07 0.31
N ALA A 246 -10.20 19.09 0.85
CA ALA A 246 -8.95 19.58 0.29
C ALA A 246 -7.86 18.51 0.33
N LEU A 247 -7.73 17.77 1.44
CA LEU A 247 -6.79 16.65 1.57
C LEU A 247 -7.05 15.57 0.52
N THR A 248 -8.31 15.12 0.39
CA THR A 248 -8.69 14.10 -0.61
C THR A 248 -8.38 14.58 -2.03
N THR A 249 -8.65 15.86 -2.32
CA THR A 249 -8.33 16.45 -3.62
C THR A 249 -6.84 16.45 -3.91
N ILE A 250 -6.00 16.84 -2.94
CA ILE A 250 -4.54 16.83 -3.09
C ILE A 250 -4.04 15.40 -3.33
N ILE A 251 -4.47 14.43 -2.51
CA ILE A 251 -4.06 13.03 -2.67
C ILE A 251 -4.46 12.51 -4.04
N PHE A 252 -5.71 12.75 -4.47
CA PHE A 252 -6.17 12.32 -5.78
C PHE A 252 -5.36 12.94 -6.93
N LEU A 253 -5.07 14.25 -6.86
CA LEU A 253 -4.26 14.93 -7.87
C LEU A 253 -2.82 14.39 -7.93
N ILE A 254 -2.22 14.09 -6.77
CA ILE A 254 -0.88 13.47 -6.70
C ILE A 254 -0.91 12.10 -7.37
N VAL A 255 -1.91 11.26 -7.07
CA VAL A 255 -2.05 9.92 -7.67
C VAL A 255 -2.24 10.01 -9.19
N VAL A 256 -3.15 10.87 -9.65
CA VAL A 256 -3.39 11.09 -11.09
C VAL A 256 -2.11 11.56 -11.78
N LEU A 257 -1.42 12.55 -11.20
CA LEU A 257 -0.16 13.05 -11.73
C LEU A 257 0.90 11.95 -11.82
N ALA A 258 1.05 11.15 -10.79
CA ALA A 258 1.99 10.02 -10.77
C ALA A 258 1.67 9.00 -11.86
N VAL A 259 0.39 8.62 -12.02
CA VAL A 259 -0.05 7.67 -13.07
C VAL A 259 0.20 8.24 -14.47
N VAL A 260 -0.11 9.51 -14.69
CA VAL A 260 0.13 10.19 -15.98
C VAL A 260 1.63 10.23 -16.30
N LEU A 261 2.47 10.60 -15.33
CA LEU A 261 3.93 10.64 -15.52
C LEU A 261 4.51 9.25 -15.82
N ILE A 262 4.06 8.21 -15.12
CA ILE A 262 4.48 6.82 -15.37
C ILE A 262 4.03 6.39 -16.78
N SER A 263 2.81 6.70 -17.18
CA SER A 263 2.25 6.34 -18.48
C SER A 263 3.03 7.02 -19.62
N ILE A 264 3.31 8.31 -19.49
CA ILE A 264 4.11 9.07 -20.44
C ILE A 264 5.51 8.43 -20.56
N ARG A 265 6.17 8.16 -19.43
CA ARG A 265 7.51 7.54 -19.42
C ARG A 265 7.52 6.18 -20.11
N ARG A 266 6.54 5.32 -19.86
CA ARG A 266 6.41 4.02 -20.53
C ARG A 266 6.27 4.20 -22.04
N HIS A 267 5.41 5.12 -22.48
CA HIS A 267 5.22 5.38 -23.90
C HIS A 267 6.51 5.86 -24.62
N TYR A 268 7.33 6.68 -23.96
CA TYR A 268 8.61 7.11 -24.51
C TYR A 268 9.64 5.97 -24.58
N VAL A 269 9.69 5.09 -23.57
CA VAL A 269 10.60 3.94 -23.54
C VAL A 269 10.23 2.93 -24.63
N ASP A 270 8.94 2.62 -24.78
CA ASP A 270 8.45 1.68 -25.79
C ASP A 270 8.73 2.21 -27.22
N LYS A 271 8.56 3.49 -27.48
CA LYS A 271 8.93 4.11 -28.75
C LYS A 271 10.42 3.99 -29.05
N LYS A 272 11.28 4.17 -28.06
CA LYS A 272 12.74 4.08 -28.23
C LYS A 272 13.17 2.64 -28.55
N HIS A 273 12.56 1.64 -27.90
CA HIS A 273 12.81 0.23 -28.19
C HIS A 273 12.28 -0.20 -29.59
N ALA A 274 11.13 0.31 -30.03
CA ALA A 274 10.59 0.06 -31.36
C ALA A 274 11.50 0.64 -32.47
N GLN A 275 12.05 1.85 -32.28
CA GLN A 275 12.96 2.48 -33.25
C GLN A 275 14.34 1.80 -33.29
N GLY A 276 14.83 1.22 -32.19
CA GLY A 276 16.08 0.47 -32.15
C GLY A 276 16.02 -0.85 -32.91
N ARG A 277 14.83 -1.52 -32.94
CA ARG A 277 14.62 -2.79 -33.68
C ARG A 277 14.50 -2.60 -35.20
N VAL A 278 14.23 -1.41 -35.69
CA VAL A 278 14.10 -1.13 -37.14
C VAL A 278 15.47 -0.73 -37.76
N ARG A 279 16.46 -0.43 -36.92
CA ARG A 279 17.81 0.01 -37.37
C ARG A 279 18.92 -1.05 -37.22
N GLY A 280 18.64 -2.23 -36.70
CA GLY A 280 19.51 -3.40 -36.66
C GLY A 280 18.93 -4.53 -37.49
#